data_300d7eb6e1d9bc5797cdb9194e2a38e7
#
_entry.id   300d7eb6e1d9bc5797cdb9194e2a38e7
#
_cell.length_a   1.000
_cell.length_b   1.000
_cell.length_c   1.000
_cell.angle_alpha   90.00
_cell.angle_beta   90.00
_cell.angle_gamma   90.00
#
_symmetry.space_group_name_H-M   'P 1'
#
loop_
_entity.id
_entity.type
_entity.pdbx_description
1 polymer ?
#
loop_
_entity_poly.entity_id
_entity_poly.type
_entity_poly.pdbx_seq_one_letter_code
_entity_poly.pdbx_strand_id
1 'polypeptide(L)'
;MRDIGDGTVAAVQLATGAPLRSTLDVADPDDWLALDAGVREVAWYRSQFMPEREHSAPLPVDLTQLGESRLALALCHPDGRIRQEAVSQSARYPGLLPLIVIRCTDWGSPVRESARQLLREVLDVDSALDLAPLILRVGRRDRGAFGVETLGEVLRRATHGQFAALFASPDRIVRRFGYRLAVEGRLLRPAELARAAAQDEDNLVQDLCATAALTALRDEGAYDDVLPPLLTAANPRTRSAGVTALRQAGRPEEAEAFLSDRSALVPDM
;
A
#
# COMPACT_ATOMS: atom_id res chain seq x y z
N MET A 1 -10.72 10.95 0.28
CA MET A 1 -9.91 11.99 -0.44
C MET A 1 -10.16 13.29 0.30
N ARG A 2 -9.20 13.71 1.16
CA ARG A 2 -9.27 14.99 1.86
C ARG A 2 -9.17 16.15 0.88
N ASP A 3 -9.71 17.31 1.25
CA ASP A 3 -9.72 18.49 0.41
C ASP A 3 -8.29 19.06 0.31
N ILE A 4 -7.94 19.63 -0.85
CA ILE A 4 -6.67 20.36 -1.06
C ILE A 4 -6.51 21.47 -0.01
N GLY A 5 -7.63 22.05 0.46
CA GLY A 5 -7.65 23.02 1.55
C GLY A 5 -6.98 22.56 2.84
N ASP A 6 -7.12 21.29 3.21
CA ASP A 6 -6.48 20.72 4.40
C ASP A 6 -4.95 20.70 4.26
N GLY A 7 -4.42 20.36 3.07
CA GLY A 7 -2.99 20.36 2.78
C GLY A 7 -2.38 21.76 2.78
N THR A 8 -3.13 22.77 2.37
CA THR A 8 -2.72 24.18 2.42
C THR A 8 -2.59 24.68 3.85
N VAL A 9 -3.53 24.33 4.73
CA VAL A 9 -3.47 24.65 6.17
C VAL A 9 -2.26 23.98 6.81
N ALA A 10 -2.04 22.70 6.53
CA ALA A 10 -0.87 21.95 7.00
C ALA A 10 0.45 22.63 6.55
N ALA A 11 0.55 23.03 5.30
CA ALA A 11 1.72 23.71 4.76
C ALA A 11 2.03 25.02 5.52
N VAL A 12 1.00 25.81 5.83
CA VAL A 12 1.15 27.07 6.60
C VAL A 12 1.60 26.77 8.02
N GLN A 13 1.01 25.79 8.69
CA GLN A 13 1.40 25.40 10.06
C GLN A 13 2.87 24.91 10.12
N LEU A 14 3.29 24.09 9.19
CA LEU A 14 4.69 23.64 9.11
C LEU A 14 5.65 24.80 8.83
N ALA A 15 5.25 25.78 8.00
CA ALA A 15 6.06 26.98 7.73
C ALA A 15 6.28 27.84 8.97
N THR A 16 5.31 27.86 9.91
CA THR A 16 5.45 28.54 11.21
C THR A 16 6.17 27.73 12.28
N GLY A 17 6.62 26.51 11.93
CA GLY A 17 7.43 25.67 12.82
C GLY A 17 6.65 24.62 13.61
N ALA A 18 5.35 24.41 13.30
CA ALA A 18 4.59 23.34 13.94
C ALA A 18 5.23 21.97 13.64
N PRO A 19 5.24 21.02 14.61
CA PRO A 19 5.74 19.67 14.38
C PRO A 19 4.85 18.90 13.39
N LEU A 20 5.46 18.03 12.57
CA LEU A 20 4.75 17.17 11.62
C LEU A 20 3.59 16.38 12.24
N ARG A 21 3.86 15.70 13.35
CA ARG A 21 2.89 14.84 14.04
C ARG A 21 1.70 15.57 14.66
N SER A 22 1.82 16.88 14.89
CA SER A 22 0.70 17.71 15.34
C SER A 22 -0.11 18.32 14.19
N THR A 23 0.44 18.26 12.98
CA THR A 23 -0.11 18.90 11.78
C THR A 23 -0.80 17.89 10.86
N LEU A 24 -0.26 16.67 10.81
CA LEU A 24 -0.73 15.59 9.94
C LEU A 24 -1.09 14.35 10.77
N ASP A 25 -2.08 13.61 10.32
CA ASP A 25 -2.18 12.20 10.68
C ASP A 25 -1.14 11.42 9.86
N VAL A 26 0.00 11.16 10.49
CA VAL A 26 1.14 10.53 9.82
C VAL A 26 0.84 9.11 9.33
N ALA A 27 -0.22 8.47 9.86
CA ALA A 27 -0.68 7.15 9.44
C ALA A 27 -1.63 7.22 8.23
N ASP A 28 -2.21 8.39 7.93
CA ASP A 28 -3.12 8.56 6.80
C ASP A 28 -2.34 8.93 5.52
N PRO A 29 -2.32 8.07 4.49
CA PRO A 29 -1.70 8.39 3.20
C PRO A 29 -2.25 9.66 2.55
N ASP A 30 -3.53 9.98 2.77
CA ASP A 30 -4.17 11.14 2.15
C ASP A 30 -3.64 12.46 2.72
N ASP A 31 -3.22 12.50 3.97
CA ASP A 31 -2.62 13.70 4.58
C ASP A 31 -1.28 14.06 3.91
N TRP A 32 -0.45 13.06 3.64
CA TRP A 32 0.82 13.26 2.93
C TRP A 32 0.62 13.73 1.49
N LEU A 33 -0.37 13.16 0.80
CA LEU A 33 -0.70 13.55 -0.56
C LEU A 33 -1.32 14.95 -0.61
N ALA A 34 -2.16 15.29 0.38
CA ALA A 34 -2.73 16.62 0.52
C ALA A 34 -1.64 17.66 0.83
N LEU A 35 -0.69 17.35 1.71
CA LEU A 35 0.45 18.23 1.98
C LEU A 35 1.26 18.50 0.71
N ASP A 36 1.62 17.46 -0.07
CA ASP A 36 2.37 17.63 -1.32
C ASP A 36 1.64 18.54 -2.33
N ALA A 37 0.33 18.41 -2.43
CA ALA A 37 -0.49 19.27 -3.28
C ALA A 37 -0.61 20.69 -2.72
N GLY A 38 -0.91 20.83 -1.42
CA GLY A 38 -1.16 22.10 -0.76
C GLY A 38 0.06 23.03 -0.76
N VAL A 39 1.27 22.49 -0.58
CA VAL A 39 2.51 23.30 -0.65
C VAL A 39 2.67 23.94 -2.02
N ARG A 40 2.35 23.23 -3.09
CA ARG A 40 2.46 23.75 -4.47
C ARG A 40 1.39 24.79 -4.76
N GLU A 41 0.19 24.60 -4.23
CA GLU A 41 -0.90 25.56 -4.37
C GLU A 41 -0.59 26.87 -3.65
N VAL A 42 -0.10 26.82 -2.41
CA VAL A 42 0.33 28.02 -1.68
C VAL A 42 1.43 28.76 -2.44
N ALA A 43 2.41 28.07 -2.98
CA ALA A 43 3.48 28.67 -3.74
C ALA A 43 2.96 29.33 -5.01
N TRP A 44 2.02 28.69 -5.74
CA TRP A 44 1.39 29.23 -6.94
C TRP A 44 0.56 30.48 -6.60
N TYR A 45 -0.30 30.40 -5.59
CA TYR A 45 -1.15 31.52 -5.18
C TYR A 45 -0.32 32.76 -4.80
N ARG A 46 0.75 32.58 -4.02
CA ARG A 46 1.64 33.69 -3.62
C ARG A 46 2.37 34.30 -4.80
N SER A 47 2.82 33.52 -5.77
CA SER A 47 3.49 34.03 -6.95
C SER A 47 2.58 34.87 -7.86
N GLN A 48 1.29 34.54 -7.90
CA GLN A 48 0.30 35.19 -8.76
C GLN A 48 -0.32 36.46 -8.12
N PHE A 49 -0.62 36.40 -6.83
CA PHE A 49 -1.50 37.39 -6.18
C PHE A 49 -0.82 38.22 -5.07
N MET A 50 0.38 37.84 -4.64
CA MET A 50 1.12 38.56 -3.58
C MET A 50 2.61 38.69 -3.90
N PRO A 51 2.97 39.41 -4.96
CA PRO A 51 4.38 39.50 -5.38
C PRO A 51 5.29 40.25 -4.38
N GLU A 52 4.73 41.06 -3.46
CA GLU A 52 5.54 41.98 -2.64
C GLU A 52 5.29 41.97 -1.13
N ARG A 53 4.35 41.15 -0.60
CA ARG A 53 4.05 41.17 0.84
C ARG A 53 4.48 39.88 1.55
N GLU A 54 5.37 40.12 2.49
CA GLU A 54 5.81 39.22 3.57
C GLU A 54 6.04 37.77 3.18
N HIS A 55 7.18 37.56 2.70
CA HIS A 55 7.84 36.29 2.51
C HIS A 55 7.83 35.55 3.86
N SER A 56 7.13 34.45 3.96
CA SER A 56 7.67 33.36 4.78
C SER A 56 9.13 33.28 4.41
N ALA A 57 10.03 33.36 5.39
CA ALA A 57 11.47 33.47 5.13
C ALA A 57 11.84 32.50 4.00
N PRO A 58 12.48 32.99 2.94
CA PRO A 58 12.90 32.14 1.84
C PRO A 58 13.60 30.93 2.44
N LEU A 59 13.38 29.74 1.89
CA LEU A 59 14.13 28.56 2.32
C LEU A 59 15.62 28.97 2.27
N PRO A 60 16.39 28.75 3.36
CA PRO A 60 17.79 29.12 3.37
C PRO A 60 18.51 28.45 2.20
N VAL A 61 19.51 29.08 1.65
CA VAL A 61 20.34 28.53 0.56
C VAL A 61 20.97 27.18 1.01
N ASP A 62 21.22 27.04 2.31
CA ASP A 62 21.74 25.82 2.91
C ASP A 62 20.59 25.04 3.63
N LEU A 63 20.13 23.96 2.99
CA LEU A 63 19.10 23.09 3.55
C LEU A 63 19.60 22.19 4.69
N THR A 64 20.91 22.15 4.94
CA THR A 64 21.48 21.32 6.02
C THR A 64 21.04 21.78 7.42
N GLN A 65 20.65 23.04 7.56
CA GLN A 65 20.18 23.65 8.80
C GLN A 65 18.65 23.54 9.00
N LEU A 66 17.92 22.95 8.05
CA LEU A 66 16.48 22.82 8.18
C LEU A 66 16.09 21.75 9.18
N GLY A 67 15.14 22.09 10.06
CA GLY A 67 14.42 21.11 10.87
C GLY A 67 13.41 20.31 10.02
N GLU A 68 12.88 19.23 10.60
CA GLU A 68 12.02 18.27 9.93
C GLU A 68 10.84 18.92 9.20
N SER A 69 10.09 19.83 9.87
CA SER A 69 8.91 20.48 9.28
C SER A 69 9.24 21.32 8.05
N ARG A 70 10.34 22.08 8.09
CA ARG A 70 10.78 22.89 6.95
C ARG A 70 11.36 22.03 5.83
N LEU A 71 12.01 20.92 6.15
CA LEU A 71 12.50 19.98 5.16
C LEU A 71 11.34 19.26 4.46
N ALA A 72 10.24 18.97 5.17
CA ALA A 72 9.00 18.47 4.57
C ALA A 72 8.46 19.44 3.49
N LEU A 73 8.45 20.75 3.78
CA LEU A 73 8.05 21.76 2.80
C LEU A 73 9.00 21.83 1.59
N ALA A 74 10.31 21.71 1.84
CA ALA A 74 11.31 21.70 0.78
C ALA A 74 11.17 20.47 -0.13
N LEU A 75 10.80 19.30 0.42
CA LEU A 75 10.49 18.10 -0.37
C LEU A 75 9.27 18.28 -1.28
N CYS A 76 8.33 19.16 -0.94
CA CYS A 76 7.14 19.44 -1.73
C CYS A 76 7.28 20.69 -2.62
N HIS A 77 8.42 21.39 -2.57
CA HIS A 77 8.64 22.68 -3.26
C HIS A 77 8.45 22.57 -4.78
N PRO A 78 7.89 23.60 -5.47
CA PRO A 78 7.73 23.60 -6.92
C PRO A 78 9.06 23.51 -7.69
N ASP A 79 10.15 24.11 -7.16
CA ASP A 79 11.48 24.01 -7.77
C ASP A 79 12.11 22.63 -7.54
N GLY A 80 12.44 21.93 -8.64
CA GLY A 80 13.04 20.59 -8.59
C GLY A 80 14.44 20.56 -7.98
N ARG A 81 15.21 21.64 -8.05
CA ARG A 81 16.56 21.71 -7.44
C ARG A 81 16.45 21.70 -5.92
N ILE A 82 15.48 22.44 -5.37
CA ILE A 82 15.19 22.45 -3.93
C ILE A 82 14.72 21.07 -3.48
N ARG A 83 13.80 20.43 -4.23
CA ARG A 83 13.35 19.07 -3.90
C ARG A 83 14.49 18.05 -3.92
N GLN A 84 15.39 18.14 -4.89
CA GLN A 84 16.53 17.22 -4.99
C GLN A 84 17.47 17.37 -3.79
N GLU A 85 17.82 18.60 -3.43
CA GLU A 85 18.64 18.86 -2.25
C GLU A 85 17.93 18.41 -0.97
N ALA A 86 16.60 18.63 -0.86
CA ALA A 86 15.83 18.17 0.27
C ALA A 86 15.82 16.64 0.41
N VAL A 87 15.78 15.89 -0.70
CA VAL A 87 15.92 14.44 -0.68
C VAL A 87 17.26 14.02 -0.07
N SER A 88 18.38 14.66 -0.45
CA SER A 88 19.70 14.34 0.09
C SER A 88 19.81 14.54 1.60
N GLN A 89 19.04 15.51 2.15
CA GLN A 89 19.04 15.83 3.58
C GLN A 89 18.02 14.99 4.38
N SER A 90 17.13 14.24 3.72
CA SER A 90 15.99 13.58 4.38
C SER A 90 16.38 12.35 5.18
N ALA A 91 17.51 11.72 4.90
CA ALA A 91 17.99 10.54 5.65
C ALA A 91 18.11 10.79 7.16
N ARG A 92 18.24 12.04 7.59
CA ARG A 92 18.31 12.45 9.00
C ARG A 92 16.96 12.37 9.73
N TYR A 93 15.87 12.34 9.00
CA TYR A 93 14.52 12.40 9.54
C TYR A 93 13.67 11.24 8.98
N PRO A 94 13.66 10.08 9.65
CA PRO A 94 12.85 8.93 9.21
C PRO A 94 11.35 9.25 9.04
N GLY A 95 10.82 10.22 9.79
CA GLY A 95 9.45 10.70 9.66
C GLY A 95 9.11 11.29 8.29
N LEU A 96 10.11 11.63 7.46
CA LEU A 96 9.91 12.15 6.10
C LEU A 96 9.86 11.06 5.02
N LEU A 97 10.01 9.79 5.38
CA LEU A 97 10.00 8.68 4.42
C LEU A 97 8.72 8.64 3.55
N PRO A 98 7.52 8.99 4.04
CA PRO A 98 6.33 9.12 3.20
C PRO A 98 6.50 10.11 2.04
N LEU A 99 7.16 11.25 2.26
CA LEU A 99 7.43 12.20 1.18
C LEU A 99 8.49 11.67 0.20
N ILE A 100 9.45 10.88 0.64
CA ILE A 100 10.41 10.19 -0.24
C ILE A 100 9.67 9.20 -1.15
N VAL A 101 8.70 8.44 -0.62
CA VAL A 101 7.82 7.58 -1.43
C VAL A 101 7.12 8.39 -2.53
N ILE A 102 6.58 9.56 -2.21
CA ILE A 102 5.93 10.44 -3.19
C ILE A 102 6.95 10.93 -4.23
N ARG A 103 8.16 11.29 -3.82
CA ARG A 103 9.25 11.75 -4.73
C ARG A 103 9.77 10.65 -5.65
N CYS A 104 9.58 9.37 -5.34
CA CYS A 104 9.90 8.26 -6.25
C CYS A 104 9.13 8.32 -7.59
N THR A 105 8.04 9.10 -7.65
CA THR A 105 7.27 9.36 -8.86
C THR A 105 7.45 10.78 -9.40
N ASP A 106 8.42 11.54 -8.88
CA ASP A 106 8.66 12.93 -9.29
C ASP A 106 8.86 13.04 -10.81
N TRP A 107 8.33 14.11 -11.40
CA TRP A 107 8.49 14.38 -12.83
C TRP A 107 9.95 14.70 -13.20
N GLY A 108 10.70 15.33 -12.29
CA GLY A 108 12.13 15.62 -12.45
C GLY A 108 12.98 14.37 -12.23
N SER A 109 13.70 13.92 -13.25
CA SER A 109 14.53 12.71 -13.16
C SER A 109 15.56 12.76 -12.02
N PRO A 110 16.30 13.85 -11.78
CA PRO A 110 17.27 13.88 -10.69
C PRO A 110 16.63 13.70 -9.31
N VAL A 111 15.48 14.33 -9.06
CA VAL A 111 14.72 14.17 -7.80
C VAL A 111 14.27 12.73 -7.64
N ARG A 112 13.66 12.18 -8.70
CA ARG A 112 13.12 10.82 -8.71
C ARG A 112 14.19 9.76 -8.45
N GLU A 113 15.33 9.85 -9.13
CA GLU A 113 16.41 8.87 -8.97
C GLU A 113 17.04 8.95 -7.59
N SER A 114 17.27 10.16 -7.06
CA SER A 114 17.76 10.34 -5.67
C SER A 114 16.78 9.76 -4.64
N ALA A 115 15.47 10.01 -4.81
CA ALA A 115 14.44 9.47 -3.92
C ALA A 115 14.36 7.93 -3.98
N ARG A 116 14.46 7.36 -5.18
CA ARG A 116 14.48 5.91 -5.38
C ARG A 116 15.71 5.24 -4.77
N GLN A 117 16.87 5.87 -4.89
CA GLN A 117 18.08 5.38 -4.24
C GLN A 117 17.90 5.39 -2.73
N LEU A 118 17.50 6.53 -2.16
CA LEU A 118 17.28 6.64 -0.72
C LEU A 118 16.25 5.63 -0.22
N LEU A 119 15.11 5.45 -0.92
CA LEU A 119 14.09 4.48 -0.52
C LEU A 119 14.65 3.05 -0.45
N ARG A 120 15.47 2.62 -1.43
CA ARG A 120 16.11 1.30 -1.39
C ARG A 120 17.05 1.11 -0.20
N GLU A 121 17.73 2.18 0.21
CA GLU A 121 18.70 2.15 1.30
C GLU A 121 18.03 2.08 2.68
N VAL A 122 16.87 2.73 2.84
CA VAL A 122 16.28 2.93 4.18
C VAL A 122 15.00 2.14 4.44
N LEU A 123 14.36 1.59 3.39
CA LEU A 123 13.09 0.87 3.56
C LEU A 123 13.36 -0.53 4.14
N ASP A 124 13.03 -0.71 5.41
CA ASP A 124 12.99 -2.01 6.08
C ASP A 124 11.57 -2.61 6.09
N VAL A 125 11.41 -3.79 6.67
CA VAL A 125 10.13 -4.51 6.69
C VAL A 125 9.08 -3.75 7.48
N ASP A 126 9.43 -3.18 8.62
CA ASP A 126 8.47 -2.50 9.50
C ASP A 126 7.98 -1.20 8.85
N SER A 127 8.90 -0.39 8.34
CA SER A 127 8.55 0.82 7.55
C SER A 127 7.77 0.48 6.28
N ALA A 128 8.07 -0.66 5.64
CA ALA A 128 7.34 -1.12 4.45
C ALA A 128 5.90 -1.48 4.78
N LEU A 129 5.63 -2.10 5.93
CA LEU A 129 4.28 -2.39 6.41
C LEU A 129 3.49 -1.10 6.67
N ASP A 130 4.09 -0.14 7.38
CA ASP A 130 3.45 1.13 7.69
C ASP A 130 3.16 1.96 6.43
N LEU A 131 4.07 1.93 5.46
CA LEU A 131 3.98 2.70 4.23
C LEU A 131 3.26 1.99 3.08
N ALA A 132 2.90 0.70 3.24
CA ALA A 132 2.23 -0.05 2.19
C ALA A 132 0.98 0.66 1.62
N PRO A 133 0.08 1.26 2.44
CA PRO A 133 -1.06 2.00 1.91
C PRO A 133 -0.65 3.17 1.01
N LEU A 134 0.36 3.94 1.40
CA LEU A 134 0.85 5.08 0.63
C LEU A 134 1.56 4.62 -0.64
N ILE A 135 2.46 3.65 -0.54
CA ILE A 135 3.22 3.10 -1.68
C ILE A 135 2.26 2.56 -2.74
N LEU A 136 1.25 1.79 -2.35
CA LEU A 136 0.26 1.23 -3.27
C LEU A 136 -0.64 2.32 -3.89
N ARG A 137 -0.92 3.41 -3.17
CA ARG A 137 -1.66 4.55 -3.67
C ARG A 137 -0.85 5.37 -4.68
N VAL A 138 0.41 5.66 -4.36
CA VAL A 138 1.37 6.32 -5.26
C VAL A 138 1.71 5.43 -6.47
N GLY A 139 1.70 4.11 -6.29
CA GLY A 139 1.92 3.11 -7.33
C GLY A 139 0.98 3.21 -8.53
N ARG A 140 -0.18 3.87 -8.37
CA ARG A 140 -1.14 4.13 -9.48
C ARG A 140 -0.76 5.31 -10.37
N ARG A 141 0.23 6.11 -9.95
CA ARG A 141 0.73 7.24 -10.75
C ARG A 141 1.64 6.74 -11.87
N ASP A 142 1.81 7.56 -12.89
CA ASP A 142 2.88 7.36 -13.85
C ASP A 142 4.21 7.19 -13.09
N ARG A 143 5.02 6.23 -13.48
CA ARG A 143 6.30 5.89 -12.83
C ARG A 143 6.18 5.32 -11.40
N GLY A 144 4.97 4.91 -10.96
CA GLY A 144 4.72 4.38 -9.62
C GLY A 144 5.17 2.94 -9.41
N ALA A 145 5.39 2.17 -10.46
CA ALA A 145 5.74 0.74 -10.40
C ALA A 145 6.96 0.47 -9.49
N PHE A 146 7.98 1.34 -9.56
CA PHE A 146 9.18 1.22 -8.74
C PHE A 146 8.90 1.05 -7.23
N GLY A 147 8.02 1.89 -6.66
CA GLY A 147 7.69 1.80 -5.23
C GLY A 147 7.02 0.48 -4.88
N VAL A 148 6.13 -0.01 -5.75
CA VAL A 148 5.42 -1.29 -5.55
C VAL A 148 6.38 -2.48 -5.67
N GLU A 149 7.31 -2.45 -6.60
CA GLU A 149 8.35 -3.47 -6.77
C GLU A 149 9.27 -3.52 -5.54
N THR A 150 9.76 -2.35 -5.08
CA THR A 150 10.60 -2.23 -3.87
C THR A 150 9.86 -2.73 -2.63
N LEU A 151 8.58 -2.37 -2.47
CA LEU A 151 7.72 -2.89 -1.40
C LEU A 151 7.68 -4.43 -1.42
N GLY A 152 7.42 -5.01 -2.60
CA GLY A 152 7.39 -6.47 -2.77
C GLY A 152 8.72 -7.14 -2.43
N GLU A 153 9.85 -6.55 -2.85
CA GLU A 153 11.19 -7.07 -2.55
C GLU A 153 11.49 -7.08 -1.05
N VAL A 154 11.14 -6.00 -0.35
CA VAL A 154 11.34 -5.88 1.10
C VAL A 154 10.44 -6.86 1.85
N LEU A 155 9.15 -6.92 1.50
CA LEU A 155 8.18 -7.77 2.19
C LEU A 155 8.40 -9.28 1.95
N ARG A 156 9.09 -9.70 0.89
CA ARG A 156 9.50 -11.11 0.74
C ARG A 156 10.46 -11.58 1.83
N ARG A 157 11.06 -10.65 2.58
CA ARG A 157 11.93 -10.95 3.74
C ARG A 157 11.17 -10.92 5.06
N ALA A 158 9.88 -10.56 5.04
CA ALA A 158 9.04 -10.47 6.22
C ALA A 158 8.79 -11.85 6.84
N THR A 159 8.67 -11.88 8.16
CA THR A 159 8.26 -13.06 8.89
C THR A 159 6.77 -13.35 8.68
N HIS A 160 6.33 -14.57 8.96
CA HIS A 160 4.92 -14.94 8.90
C HIS A 160 4.03 -14.02 9.76
N GLY A 161 4.49 -13.63 10.96
CA GLY A 161 3.75 -12.72 11.84
C GLY A 161 3.61 -11.30 11.26
N GLN A 162 4.64 -10.81 10.55
CA GLN A 162 4.58 -9.52 9.86
C GLN A 162 3.61 -9.55 8.67
N PHE A 163 3.54 -10.67 7.94
CA PHE A 163 2.53 -10.86 6.90
C PHE A 163 1.10 -10.81 7.44
N ALA A 164 0.85 -11.30 8.65
CA ALA A 164 -0.45 -11.24 9.27
C ALA A 164 -1.00 -9.81 9.38
N ALA A 165 -0.15 -8.81 9.58
CA ALA A 165 -0.54 -7.41 9.59
C ALA A 165 -1.07 -6.92 8.23
N LEU A 166 -0.49 -7.39 7.09
CA LEU A 166 -1.01 -7.09 5.76
C LEU A 166 -2.40 -7.70 5.54
N PHE A 167 -2.61 -8.95 5.98
CA PHE A 167 -3.89 -9.65 5.81
C PHE A 167 -5.00 -9.05 6.68
N ALA A 168 -4.65 -8.51 7.85
CA ALA A 168 -5.57 -7.83 8.76
C ALA A 168 -5.79 -6.34 8.43
N SER A 169 -5.14 -5.81 7.39
CA SER A 169 -5.27 -4.39 7.03
C SER A 169 -6.71 -4.02 6.69
N PRO A 170 -7.24 -2.90 7.19
CA PRO A 170 -8.54 -2.39 6.78
C PRO A 170 -8.56 -1.95 5.30
N ASP A 171 -7.41 -1.60 4.74
CA ASP A 171 -7.30 -1.27 3.31
C ASP A 171 -7.27 -2.54 2.45
N ARG A 172 -8.36 -2.75 1.70
CA ARG A 172 -8.48 -3.89 0.78
C ARG A 172 -7.36 -3.98 -0.26
N ILE A 173 -6.73 -2.85 -0.62
CA ILE A 173 -5.64 -2.84 -1.61
C ILE A 173 -4.38 -3.42 -0.99
N VAL A 174 -4.12 -3.11 0.27
CA VAL A 174 -3.04 -3.69 1.06
C VAL A 174 -3.26 -5.19 1.24
N ARG A 175 -4.50 -5.63 1.62
CA ARG A 175 -4.82 -7.07 1.72
C ARG A 175 -4.61 -7.80 0.39
N ARG A 176 -5.15 -7.26 -0.72
CA ARG A 176 -4.95 -7.85 -2.06
C ARG A 176 -3.49 -7.98 -2.44
N PHE A 177 -2.69 -6.97 -2.12
CA PHE A 177 -1.25 -7.00 -2.36
C PHE A 177 -0.56 -8.06 -1.50
N GLY A 178 -0.85 -8.10 -0.20
CA GLY A 178 -0.32 -9.09 0.74
C GLY A 178 -0.62 -10.53 0.33
N TYR A 179 -1.87 -10.84 0.01
CA TYR A 179 -2.26 -12.19 -0.44
C TYR A 179 -1.64 -12.56 -1.78
N ARG A 180 -1.55 -11.63 -2.73
CA ARG A 180 -0.86 -11.88 -4.00
C ARG A 180 0.61 -12.25 -3.77
N LEU A 181 1.30 -11.46 -2.96
CA LEU A 181 2.71 -11.70 -2.64
C LEU A 181 2.89 -13.03 -1.91
N ALA A 182 1.98 -13.37 -1.01
CA ALA A 182 2.01 -14.63 -0.28
C ALA A 182 1.77 -15.86 -1.18
N VAL A 183 0.86 -15.75 -2.14
CA VAL A 183 0.60 -16.80 -3.14
C VAL A 183 1.81 -16.96 -4.08
N GLU A 184 2.34 -15.87 -4.62
CA GLU A 184 3.51 -15.88 -5.48
C GLU A 184 4.75 -16.49 -4.79
N GLY A 185 4.94 -16.14 -3.52
CA GLY A 185 6.04 -16.61 -2.68
C GLY A 185 5.80 -17.98 -2.02
N ARG A 186 4.62 -18.60 -2.19
CA ARG A 186 4.19 -19.83 -1.49
C ARG A 186 4.37 -19.74 0.03
N LEU A 187 4.03 -18.58 0.60
CA LEU A 187 4.23 -18.28 2.02
C LEU A 187 3.10 -18.81 2.92
N LEU A 188 1.96 -19.18 2.33
CA LEU A 188 0.81 -19.73 3.02
C LEU A 188 0.58 -21.18 2.62
N ARG A 189 0.23 -22.01 3.60
CA ARG A 189 -0.18 -23.39 3.35
C ARG A 189 -1.55 -23.43 2.67
N PRO A 190 -1.89 -24.49 1.93
CA PRO A 190 -3.18 -24.61 1.23
C PRO A 190 -4.38 -24.42 2.18
N ALA A 191 -4.31 -24.93 3.40
CA ALA A 191 -5.37 -24.77 4.40
C ALA A 191 -5.53 -23.32 4.90
N GLU A 192 -4.45 -22.53 4.92
CA GLU A 192 -4.50 -21.10 5.28
C GLU A 192 -5.12 -20.29 4.15
N LEU A 193 -4.77 -20.61 2.91
CA LEU A 193 -5.39 -20.02 1.72
C LEU A 193 -6.89 -20.35 1.65
N ALA A 194 -7.29 -21.59 1.91
CA ALA A 194 -8.70 -21.98 1.95
C ALA A 194 -9.50 -21.21 3.00
N ARG A 195 -8.93 -21.01 4.21
CA ARG A 195 -9.56 -20.19 5.24
C ARG A 195 -9.67 -18.73 4.83
N ALA A 196 -8.62 -18.15 4.24
CA ALA A 196 -8.66 -16.79 3.72
C ALA A 196 -9.73 -16.63 2.64
N ALA A 197 -9.84 -17.59 1.72
CA ALA A 197 -10.88 -17.60 0.68
C ALA A 197 -12.30 -17.66 1.26
N ALA A 198 -12.49 -18.30 2.41
CA ALA A 198 -13.78 -18.41 3.05
C ALA A 198 -14.16 -17.19 3.91
N GLN A 199 -13.18 -16.46 4.45
CA GLN A 199 -13.38 -15.47 5.51
C GLN A 199 -13.17 -14.02 5.06
N ASP A 200 -12.32 -13.75 4.03
CA ASP A 200 -12.09 -12.38 3.59
C ASP A 200 -13.36 -11.80 2.96
N GLU A 201 -13.59 -10.52 3.17
CA GLU A 201 -14.75 -9.80 2.61
C GLU A 201 -14.55 -9.41 1.14
N ASP A 202 -13.32 -9.46 0.64
CA ASP A 202 -12.97 -9.03 -0.70
C ASP A 202 -12.98 -10.21 -1.69
N ASN A 203 -13.89 -10.16 -2.66
CA ASN A 203 -14.05 -11.21 -3.65
C ASN A 203 -12.77 -11.53 -4.45
N LEU A 204 -11.88 -10.54 -4.68
CA LEU A 204 -10.63 -10.80 -5.39
C LEU A 204 -9.63 -11.57 -4.51
N VAL A 205 -9.63 -11.33 -3.21
CA VAL A 205 -8.84 -12.12 -2.25
C VAL A 205 -9.40 -13.54 -2.18
N GLN A 206 -10.73 -13.68 -2.07
CA GLN A 206 -11.41 -14.98 -2.04
C GLN A 206 -11.07 -15.83 -3.26
N ASP A 207 -11.24 -15.26 -4.47
CA ASP A 207 -10.96 -15.95 -5.74
C ASP A 207 -9.48 -16.32 -5.88
N LEU A 208 -8.57 -15.40 -5.53
CA LEU A 208 -7.12 -15.64 -5.55
C LEU A 208 -6.73 -16.79 -4.63
N CYS A 209 -7.18 -16.73 -3.37
CA CYS A 209 -6.82 -17.71 -2.35
C CYS A 209 -7.46 -19.08 -2.63
N ALA A 210 -8.73 -19.13 -3.09
CA ALA A 210 -9.38 -20.36 -3.48
C ALA A 210 -8.64 -21.06 -4.64
N THR A 211 -8.29 -20.28 -5.67
CA THR A 211 -7.55 -20.80 -6.84
C THR A 211 -6.18 -21.34 -6.42
N ALA A 212 -5.45 -20.60 -5.59
CA ALA A 212 -4.14 -21.01 -5.10
C ALA A 212 -4.22 -22.27 -4.21
N ALA A 213 -5.21 -22.36 -3.29
CA ALA A 213 -5.44 -23.51 -2.45
C ALA A 213 -5.73 -24.77 -3.27
N LEU A 214 -6.60 -24.66 -4.29
CA LEU A 214 -6.94 -25.76 -5.18
C LEU A 214 -5.80 -26.21 -6.09
N THR A 215 -4.96 -25.26 -6.51
CA THR A 215 -3.77 -25.58 -7.29
C THR A 215 -2.77 -26.38 -6.47
N ALA A 216 -2.52 -25.95 -5.23
CA ALA A 216 -1.63 -26.65 -4.32
C ALA A 216 -2.16 -28.06 -3.90
N LEU A 217 -3.50 -28.22 -3.81
CA LEU A 217 -4.11 -29.54 -3.56
C LEU A 217 -3.75 -30.61 -4.59
N ARG A 218 -3.61 -30.24 -5.85
CA ARG A 218 -3.23 -31.18 -6.92
C ARG A 218 -1.85 -31.74 -6.73
N ASP A 219 -0.97 -30.94 -6.09
CA ASP A 219 0.42 -31.30 -5.86
C ASP A 219 0.62 -32.04 -4.52
N GLU A 220 -0.14 -31.67 -3.47
CA GLU A 220 0.10 -32.10 -2.09
C GLU A 220 -0.92 -33.11 -1.55
N GLY A 221 -2.12 -33.19 -2.14
CA GLY A 221 -3.15 -34.17 -1.76
C GLY A 221 -3.85 -33.93 -0.41
N ALA A 222 -3.67 -32.76 0.23
CA ALA A 222 -4.19 -32.45 1.56
C ALA A 222 -5.67 -31.97 1.53
N TYR A 223 -6.57 -32.80 1.00
CA TYR A 223 -7.97 -32.43 0.77
C TYR A 223 -8.75 -32.14 2.07
N ASP A 224 -8.48 -32.87 3.15
CA ASP A 224 -9.30 -32.78 4.37
C ASP A 224 -9.15 -31.44 5.10
N ASP A 225 -8.04 -30.75 4.95
CA ASP A 225 -7.81 -29.42 5.54
C ASP A 225 -8.27 -28.24 4.67
N VAL A 226 -8.44 -28.49 3.37
CA VAL A 226 -8.72 -27.42 2.37
C VAL A 226 -10.19 -27.38 1.97
N LEU A 227 -10.84 -28.55 1.80
CA LEU A 227 -12.21 -28.60 1.33
C LEU A 227 -13.23 -28.01 2.31
N PRO A 228 -13.21 -28.31 3.63
CA PRO A 228 -14.24 -27.81 4.54
C PRO A 228 -14.37 -26.28 4.56
N PRO A 229 -13.30 -25.46 4.65
CA PRO A 229 -13.43 -24.01 4.56
C PRO A 229 -14.05 -23.55 3.25
N LEU A 230 -13.66 -24.14 2.11
CA LEU A 230 -14.18 -23.74 0.80
C LEU A 230 -15.68 -24.07 0.65
N LEU A 231 -16.08 -25.25 1.09
CA LEU A 231 -17.47 -25.72 0.98
C LEU A 231 -18.43 -24.94 1.89
N THR A 232 -17.96 -24.42 3.01
CA THR A 232 -18.76 -23.62 3.96
C THR A 232 -18.68 -22.12 3.73
N ALA A 233 -17.92 -21.65 2.71
CA ALA A 233 -17.74 -20.25 2.42
C ALA A 233 -19.06 -19.53 2.12
N ALA A 234 -19.18 -18.27 2.54
CA ALA A 234 -20.35 -17.44 2.21
C ALA A 234 -20.45 -17.16 0.70
N ASN A 235 -19.31 -17.03 0.02
CA ASN A 235 -19.25 -16.76 -1.42
C ASN A 235 -19.61 -18.01 -2.24
N PRO A 236 -20.63 -17.95 -3.10
CA PRO A 236 -21.03 -19.08 -3.95
C PRO A 236 -19.92 -19.56 -4.90
N ARG A 237 -19.07 -18.65 -5.39
CA ARG A 237 -17.95 -19.02 -6.28
C ARG A 237 -16.93 -19.88 -5.54
N THR A 238 -16.61 -19.51 -4.30
CA THR A 238 -15.71 -20.28 -3.44
C THR A 238 -16.29 -21.65 -3.13
N ARG A 239 -17.60 -21.76 -2.84
CA ARG A 239 -18.27 -23.05 -2.66
C ARG A 239 -18.26 -23.90 -3.93
N SER A 240 -18.56 -23.31 -5.08
CA SER A 240 -18.51 -24.01 -6.38
C SER A 240 -17.10 -24.55 -6.68
N ALA A 241 -16.07 -23.80 -6.35
CA ALA A 241 -14.69 -24.27 -6.46
C ALA A 241 -14.41 -25.47 -5.52
N GLY A 242 -14.92 -25.45 -4.29
CA GLY A 242 -14.85 -26.56 -3.34
C GLY A 242 -15.58 -27.82 -3.85
N VAL A 243 -16.79 -27.67 -4.41
CA VAL A 243 -17.58 -28.79 -5.00
C VAL A 243 -16.84 -29.38 -6.20
N THR A 244 -16.25 -28.56 -7.05
CA THR A 244 -15.44 -29.04 -8.17
C THR A 244 -14.24 -29.85 -7.69
N ALA A 245 -13.60 -29.41 -6.60
CA ALA A 245 -12.47 -30.11 -6.00
C ALA A 245 -12.87 -31.44 -5.35
N LEU A 246 -14.06 -31.57 -4.76
CA LEU A 246 -14.59 -32.86 -4.28
C LEU A 246 -14.65 -33.90 -5.39
N ARG A 247 -15.13 -33.53 -6.58
CA ARG A 247 -15.17 -34.43 -7.73
C ARG A 247 -13.76 -34.86 -8.15
N GLN A 248 -12.81 -33.92 -8.19
CA GLN A 248 -11.43 -34.21 -8.55
C GLN A 248 -10.75 -35.13 -7.52
N ALA A 249 -11.15 -35.02 -6.25
CA ALA A 249 -10.70 -35.88 -5.15
C ALA A 249 -11.31 -37.30 -5.16
N GLY A 250 -12.24 -37.60 -6.11
CA GLY A 250 -12.96 -38.88 -6.12
C GLY A 250 -13.99 -39.01 -4.99
N ARG A 251 -14.52 -37.89 -4.48
CA ARG A 251 -15.53 -37.81 -3.39
C ARG A 251 -16.87 -37.26 -3.88
N PRO A 252 -17.48 -37.82 -4.98
CA PRO A 252 -18.70 -37.28 -5.56
C PRO A 252 -19.90 -37.35 -4.60
N GLU A 253 -19.94 -38.33 -3.73
CA GLU A 253 -21.03 -38.52 -2.76
C GLU A 253 -21.15 -37.31 -1.80
N GLU A 254 -20.05 -36.70 -1.43
CA GLU A 254 -20.08 -35.50 -0.60
C GLU A 254 -20.53 -34.24 -1.39
N ALA A 255 -20.36 -34.24 -2.71
CA ALA A 255 -20.85 -33.16 -3.58
C ALA A 255 -22.39 -33.20 -3.73
N GLU A 256 -23.05 -34.32 -3.50
CA GLU A 256 -24.52 -34.45 -3.54
C GLU A 256 -25.23 -33.52 -2.56
N ALA A 257 -24.62 -33.26 -1.39
CA ALA A 257 -25.14 -32.30 -0.42
C ALA A 257 -25.32 -30.87 -0.95
N PHE A 258 -24.63 -30.53 -2.02
CA PHE A 258 -24.65 -29.20 -2.64
C PHE A 258 -25.59 -29.08 -3.86
N LEU A 259 -26.33 -30.15 -4.21
CA LEU A 259 -27.34 -30.11 -5.27
C LEU A 259 -28.48 -29.12 -4.97
N SER A 260 -28.71 -28.82 -3.69
CA SER A 260 -29.69 -27.85 -3.23
C SER A 260 -29.07 -26.54 -2.75
N ASP A 261 -27.85 -26.20 -3.22
CA ASP A 261 -27.23 -24.92 -2.85
C ASP A 261 -28.12 -23.75 -3.33
N ARG A 262 -28.21 -22.72 -2.49
CA ARG A 262 -29.05 -21.53 -2.74
C ARG A 262 -28.62 -20.72 -3.96
N SER A 263 -27.48 -21.01 -4.54
CA SER A 263 -26.91 -20.28 -5.66
C SER A 263 -26.78 -21.15 -6.90
N ALA A 264 -27.33 -20.70 -8.01
CA ALA A 264 -27.17 -21.31 -9.34
C ALA A 264 -25.70 -21.37 -9.84
N LEU A 265 -24.76 -20.72 -9.13
CA LEU A 265 -23.33 -20.79 -9.43
C LEU A 265 -22.68 -22.09 -8.90
N VAL A 266 -23.32 -22.77 -7.95
CA VAL A 266 -22.90 -24.10 -7.54
C VAL A 266 -23.56 -25.08 -8.53
N PRO A 267 -22.78 -25.81 -9.34
CA PRO A 267 -23.34 -26.56 -10.46
C PRO A 267 -24.28 -27.68 -9.97
N ASP A 268 -25.47 -27.73 -10.57
CA ASP A 268 -26.29 -28.93 -10.55
C ASP A 268 -25.52 -30.08 -11.22
N MET A 269 -25.52 -31.23 -10.58
CA MET A 269 -24.83 -32.41 -11.13
C MET A 269 -25.69 -33.17 -12.10
#